data_af91319795114812e654dfa0b0160306
#
_entry.id   af91319795114812e654dfa0b0160306
#
_cell.length_a   1.000
_cell.length_b   1.000
_cell.length_c   1.000
_cell.angle_alpha   90.00
_cell.angle_beta   90.00
_cell.angle_gamma   90.00
#
_symmetry.space_group_name_H-M   'P 1'
#
loop_
_entity.id
_entity.type
_entity.pdbx_description
1 polymer ?
#
loop_
_entity_poly.entity_id
_entity_poly.type
_entity_poly.pdbx_seq_one_letter_code
_entity_poly.pdbx_strand_id
1 'polypeptide(L)'
;AARWTKAIGLSQNEVPNFPTTEAEGYELDERLTTPSEFVGDGWNNGTASDFREFRKKGKEFIEGELIRHLAALLQGSKKDMNDLIDREVKTDIRAVWTPTAENFFKRVGGPYLNDLWCELLDLKADDAKAKAFANLRKGDKAEELEKLFSDPEARKVQGVTKKQAAKIGKWLPEGMK
;
A
#
# COMPACT_ATOMS: atom_id res chain seq x y z
N ALA A 1 -8.51 -4.18 9.07
CA ALA A 1 -7.25 -4.93 9.24
C ALA A 1 -6.55 -5.12 7.89
N ALA A 2 -7.15 -5.84 6.92
CA ALA A 2 -6.53 -6.12 5.63
C ALA A 2 -6.06 -4.85 4.88
N ARG A 3 -6.81 -3.75 4.97
CA ARG A 3 -6.46 -2.48 4.33
C ARG A 3 -5.20 -1.86 4.94
N TRP A 4 -5.09 -1.88 6.25
CA TRP A 4 -3.94 -1.36 6.99
C TRP A 4 -2.69 -2.21 6.78
N THR A 5 -2.83 -3.49 6.99
CA THR A 5 -1.72 -4.42 6.81
C THR A 5 -1.13 -4.31 5.42
N LYS A 6 -1.97 -4.11 4.40
CA LYS A 6 -1.51 -3.92 3.04
C LYS A 6 -0.81 -2.58 2.80
N ALA A 7 -1.35 -1.48 3.31
CA ALA A 7 -0.78 -0.14 3.12
C ALA A 7 0.61 0.01 3.74
N ILE A 8 0.88 -0.70 4.82
CA ILE A 8 2.16 -0.68 5.53
C ILE A 8 3.02 -1.93 5.28
N GLY A 9 2.69 -2.73 4.26
CA GLY A 9 3.40 -3.98 3.97
C GLY A 9 3.18 -5.10 4.98
N LEU A 10 2.21 -4.96 5.87
CA LEU A 10 1.88 -5.91 6.92
C LEU A 10 0.93 -7.00 6.43
N SER A 11 1.10 -7.50 5.23
CA SER A 11 0.26 -8.60 4.78
C SER A 11 0.60 -9.85 5.55
N GLN A 12 -0.32 -10.29 6.33
CA GLN A 12 -0.34 -11.68 6.74
C GLN A 12 -1.51 -12.36 6.08
N ASN A 13 -1.21 -13.49 5.46
CA ASN A 13 -2.12 -14.54 5.07
C ASN A 13 -3.50 -14.08 4.60
N GLU A 14 -3.70 -14.16 3.30
CA GLU A 14 -5.02 -14.28 2.71
C GLU A 14 -5.90 -13.03 2.81
N VAL A 15 -5.49 -11.99 2.10
CA VAL A 15 -6.50 -11.08 1.60
C VAL A 15 -7.05 -11.70 0.31
N PRO A 16 -8.28 -12.21 0.30
CA PRO A 16 -8.88 -12.73 -0.91
C PRO A 16 -8.81 -11.69 -2.02
N ASN A 17 -8.36 -12.08 -3.20
CA ASN A 17 -8.25 -11.24 -4.39
C ASN A 17 -7.09 -10.24 -4.46
N PHE A 18 -6.11 -10.32 -3.56
CA PHE A 18 -4.86 -9.61 -3.76
C PHE A 18 -3.74 -10.56 -4.19
N PRO A 19 -2.71 -10.04 -4.88
CA PRO A 19 -1.52 -10.82 -5.12
C PRO A 19 -1.07 -11.40 -3.79
N THR A 20 -0.89 -12.70 -3.76
CA THR A 20 -0.39 -13.39 -2.59
C THR A 20 1.04 -12.93 -2.30
N THR A 21 1.54 -13.28 -1.14
CA THR A 21 2.96 -13.09 -0.81
C THR A 21 3.91 -13.77 -1.78
N GLU A 22 3.40 -14.68 -2.60
CA GLU A 22 4.11 -15.38 -3.67
C GLU A 22 4.13 -14.59 -4.99
N ALA A 23 3.40 -13.48 -5.09
CA ALA A 23 3.43 -12.66 -6.29
C ALA A 23 4.80 -12.02 -6.45
N GLU A 24 5.39 -12.16 -7.66
CA GLU A 24 6.67 -11.59 -8.02
C GLU A 24 6.69 -10.08 -7.71
N GLY A 25 7.74 -9.59 -7.07
CA GLY A 25 7.89 -8.19 -6.66
C GLY A 25 7.11 -7.82 -5.37
N TYR A 26 6.57 -8.80 -4.64
CA TYR A 26 6.00 -8.58 -3.34
C TYR A 26 7.01 -8.92 -2.25
N GLU A 27 7.58 -7.89 -1.66
CA GLU A 27 8.47 -8.04 -0.50
C GLU A 27 7.68 -7.74 0.78
N LEU A 28 7.64 -8.72 1.67
CA LEU A 28 7.18 -8.50 3.05
C LEU A 28 8.27 -7.75 3.81
N ASP A 29 7.85 -6.81 4.64
CA ASP A 29 8.75 -6.21 5.62
C ASP A 29 9.29 -7.34 6.53
N GLU A 30 10.60 -7.55 6.53
CA GLU A 30 11.25 -8.60 7.30
C GLU A 30 10.90 -8.56 8.79
N ARG A 31 10.64 -7.36 9.33
CA ARG A 31 10.20 -7.18 10.71
C ARG A 31 8.90 -7.91 11.03
N LEU A 32 8.10 -8.23 10.02
CA LEU A 32 6.78 -8.85 10.16
C LEU A 32 6.80 -10.35 9.92
N THR A 33 7.77 -10.82 9.16
CA THR A 33 7.93 -12.25 8.84
C THR A 33 8.85 -12.96 9.81
N THR A 34 9.80 -12.23 10.40
CA THR A 34 10.71 -12.79 11.40
C THR A 34 9.96 -12.96 12.73
N PRO A 35 9.90 -14.18 13.28
CA PRO A 35 9.35 -14.37 14.61
C PRO A 35 10.08 -13.47 15.61
N SER A 36 9.32 -12.80 16.48
CA SER A 36 9.93 -12.03 17.55
C SER A 36 10.75 -12.94 18.46
N GLU A 37 11.97 -12.55 18.74
CA GLU A 37 12.80 -13.25 19.76
C GLU A 37 12.16 -13.23 21.14
N PHE A 38 11.19 -12.33 21.38
CA PHE A 38 10.46 -12.19 22.65
C PHE A 38 9.11 -12.92 22.65
N VAL A 39 8.62 -13.35 21.50
CA VAL A 39 7.38 -14.13 21.35
C VAL A 39 7.74 -15.61 21.11
N GLY A 40 8.74 -16.11 21.79
CA GLY A 40 9.04 -17.53 21.83
C GLY A 40 8.16 -18.26 22.86
N ASP A 41 8.29 -19.56 22.93
CA ASP A 41 7.47 -20.49 23.77
C ASP A 41 7.41 -20.18 25.29
N GLY A 42 8.06 -19.12 25.74
CA GLY A 42 8.16 -18.68 27.12
C GLY A 42 7.28 -17.49 27.53
N TRP A 43 6.29 -17.12 26.76
CA TRP A 43 5.47 -15.92 27.00
C TRP A 43 4.66 -15.92 28.30
N ASN A 44 4.70 -16.99 29.06
CA ASN A 44 3.91 -17.13 30.27
C ASN A 44 4.48 -16.45 31.51
N ASN A 45 5.65 -15.84 31.42
CA ASN A 45 6.34 -15.34 32.61
C ASN A 45 6.91 -13.93 32.45
N GLY A 46 6.19 -13.01 31.79
CA GLY A 46 6.62 -11.61 31.63
C GLY A 46 7.20 -11.03 32.90
N THR A 47 8.50 -11.25 33.12
CA THR A 47 9.20 -10.80 34.30
C THR A 47 9.73 -9.37 34.12
N ALA A 48 10.01 -8.69 35.21
CA ALA A 48 10.70 -7.40 35.16
C ALA A 48 12.09 -7.53 34.48
N SER A 49 12.66 -8.71 34.44
CA SER A 49 13.90 -9.01 33.75
C SER A 49 13.69 -8.95 32.24
N ASP A 50 12.67 -9.63 31.73
CA ASP A 50 12.34 -9.66 30.28
C ASP A 50 12.05 -8.27 29.76
N PHE A 51 11.32 -7.46 30.53
CA PHE A 51 11.09 -6.07 30.18
C PHE A 51 12.36 -5.22 30.10
N ARG A 52 13.33 -5.46 31.01
CA ARG A 52 14.62 -4.79 30.96
C ARG A 52 15.43 -5.21 29.73
N GLU A 53 15.43 -6.49 29.40
CA GLU A 53 16.10 -7.01 28.20
C GLU A 53 15.46 -6.43 26.93
N PHE A 54 14.13 -6.43 26.85
CA PHE A 54 13.38 -5.79 25.75
C PHE A 54 13.80 -4.33 25.55
N ARG A 55 13.86 -3.55 26.63
CA ARG A 55 14.29 -2.15 26.55
C ARG A 55 15.73 -1.96 26.07
N LYS A 56 16.62 -2.90 26.33
CA LYS A 56 18.03 -2.84 25.88
C LYS A 56 18.19 -3.04 24.38
N LYS A 57 17.21 -3.64 23.69
CA LYS A 57 17.27 -3.87 22.24
C LYS A 57 17.24 -2.58 21.39
N GLY A 58 16.89 -1.47 22.00
CA GLY A 58 16.91 -0.17 21.36
C GLY A 58 15.60 0.23 20.71
N LYS A 59 15.54 1.48 20.26
CA LYS A 59 14.31 2.13 19.80
C LYS A 59 13.72 1.46 18.56
N GLU A 60 14.52 1.18 17.56
CA GLU A 60 14.10 0.57 16.30
C GLU A 60 13.46 -0.80 16.51
N PHE A 61 14.06 -1.64 17.34
CA PHE A 61 13.50 -2.92 17.70
C PHE A 61 12.15 -2.78 18.41
N ILE A 62 12.05 -1.87 19.38
CA ILE A 62 10.82 -1.61 20.14
C ILE A 62 9.69 -1.14 19.21
N GLU A 63 9.99 -0.23 18.29
CA GLU A 63 9.03 0.26 17.29
C GLU A 63 8.58 -0.87 16.35
N GLY A 64 9.50 -1.73 15.91
CA GLY A 64 9.19 -2.90 15.09
C GLY A 64 8.25 -3.87 15.81
N GLU A 65 8.50 -4.18 17.07
CA GLU A 65 7.62 -5.04 17.87
C GLU A 65 6.24 -4.41 18.12
N LEU A 66 6.21 -3.09 18.36
CA LEU A 66 4.94 -2.37 18.50
C LEU A 66 4.10 -2.44 17.22
N ILE A 67 4.71 -2.19 16.07
CA ILE A 67 4.05 -2.29 14.76
C ILE A 67 3.51 -3.71 14.55
N ARG A 68 4.32 -4.73 14.84
CA ARG A 68 3.92 -6.14 14.73
C ARG A 68 2.72 -6.45 15.60
N HIS A 69 2.75 -6.02 16.85
CA HIS A 69 1.67 -6.23 17.80
C HIS A 69 0.38 -5.52 17.37
N LEU A 70 0.48 -4.25 16.98
CA LEU A 70 -0.66 -3.48 16.48
C LEU A 70 -1.27 -4.09 15.21
N ALA A 71 -0.43 -4.57 14.29
CA ALA A 71 -0.90 -5.24 13.08
C ALA A 71 -1.68 -6.52 13.42
N ALA A 72 -1.19 -7.33 14.35
CA ALA A 72 -1.86 -8.54 14.80
C ALA A 72 -3.22 -8.22 15.47
N LEU A 73 -3.28 -7.18 16.29
CA LEU A 73 -4.54 -6.73 16.91
C LEU A 73 -5.55 -6.24 15.87
N LEU A 74 -5.10 -5.43 14.89
CA LEU A 74 -5.96 -4.89 13.85
C LEU A 74 -6.46 -5.96 12.89
N GLN A 75 -5.68 -7.00 12.63
CA GLN A 75 -6.09 -8.13 11.81
C GLN A 75 -7.31 -8.87 12.38
N GLY A 76 -7.39 -8.99 13.69
CA GLY A 76 -8.51 -9.64 14.40
C GLY A 76 -9.68 -8.70 14.69
N SER A 77 -9.56 -7.39 14.45
CA SER A 77 -10.60 -6.43 14.83
C SER A 77 -11.75 -6.39 13.83
N LYS A 78 -12.92 -6.01 14.32
CA LYS A 78 -14.12 -5.85 13.47
C LYS A 78 -13.96 -4.66 12.54
N LYS A 79 -14.66 -4.72 11.39
CA LYS A 79 -14.61 -3.65 10.37
C LYS A 79 -14.97 -2.28 10.94
N ASP A 80 -15.99 -2.20 11.77
CA ASP A 80 -16.45 -0.95 12.39
C ASP A 80 -15.39 -0.31 13.30
N MET A 81 -14.61 -1.13 14.01
CA MET A 81 -13.48 -0.63 14.81
C MET A 81 -12.36 -0.10 13.91
N ASN A 82 -12.04 -0.79 12.82
CA ASN A 82 -11.03 -0.33 11.88
C ASN A 82 -11.46 0.98 11.21
N ASP A 83 -12.73 1.09 10.81
CA ASP A 83 -13.30 2.31 10.24
C ASP A 83 -13.31 3.48 11.23
N LEU A 84 -13.51 3.20 12.53
CA LEU A 84 -13.39 4.20 13.59
C LEU A 84 -11.94 4.69 13.73
N ILE A 85 -10.99 3.76 13.84
CA ILE A 85 -9.56 4.09 13.95
C ILE A 85 -9.10 4.92 12.74
N ASP A 86 -9.50 4.54 11.53
CA ASP A 86 -9.18 5.28 10.31
C ASP A 86 -9.63 6.74 10.37
N ARG A 87 -10.84 6.98 10.90
CA ARG A 87 -11.39 8.33 11.03
C ARG A 87 -10.68 9.16 12.10
N GLU A 88 -10.41 8.55 13.26
CA GLU A 88 -9.78 9.25 14.38
C GLU A 88 -8.30 9.58 14.08
N VAL A 89 -7.57 8.64 13.48
CA VAL A 89 -6.15 8.82 13.13
C VAL A 89 -5.97 9.65 11.85
N LYS A 90 -7.04 9.85 11.07
CA LYS A 90 -7.02 10.54 9.76
C LYS A 90 -5.94 9.97 8.85
N THR A 91 -5.94 8.67 8.70
CA THR A 91 -4.92 7.93 7.97
C THR A 91 -4.80 8.42 6.53
N ASP A 92 -3.61 8.83 6.16
CA ASP A 92 -3.25 9.09 4.78
C ASP A 92 -2.41 7.94 4.22
N ILE A 93 -3.08 7.00 3.55
CA ILE A 93 -2.41 5.85 2.93
C ILE A 93 -1.41 6.32 1.86
N ARG A 94 -1.68 7.45 1.20
CA ARG A 94 -0.79 8.01 0.19
C ARG A 94 0.54 8.51 0.76
N ALA A 95 0.58 8.86 2.02
CA ALA A 95 1.82 9.25 2.69
C ALA A 95 2.82 8.08 2.81
N VAL A 96 2.32 6.84 2.86
CA VAL A 96 3.14 5.63 3.07
C VAL A 96 3.14 4.66 1.88
N TRP A 97 2.25 4.86 0.90
CA TRP A 97 2.15 3.99 -0.26
C TRP A 97 1.89 4.79 -1.54
N THR A 98 2.69 4.54 -2.57
CA THR A 98 2.50 5.06 -3.93
C THR A 98 2.37 3.89 -4.89
N PRO A 99 1.36 3.88 -5.79
CA PRO A 99 1.25 2.83 -6.77
C PRO A 99 2.39 2.93 -7.80
N THR A 100 3.04 1.80 -8.04
CA THR A 100 4.11 1.64 -9.02
C THR A 100 3.73 0.57 -10.04
N ALA A 101 4.53 0.44 -11.10
CA ALA A 101 4.38 -0.65 -12.05
C ALA A 101 4.45 -2.02 -11.34
N GLU A 102 5.39 -2.19 -10.43
CA GLU A 102 5.64 -3.47 -9.76
C GLU A 102 4.60 -3.78 -8.69
N ASN A 103 4.27 -2.81 -7.82
CA ASN A 103 3.37 -3.09 -6.70
C ASN A 103 1.89 -3.08 -7.09
N PHE A 104 1.52 -2.47 -8.23
CA PHE A 104 0.12 -2.35 -8.60
C PHE A 104 -0.17 -2.49 -10.11
N PHE A 105 0.41 -1.65 -10.99
CA PHE A 105 -0.09 -1.51 -12.36
C PHE A 105 0.13 -2.74 -13.23
N LYS A 106 1.23 -3.48 -13.08
CA LYS A 106 1.45 -4.74 -13.79
C LYS A 106 0.51 -5.87 -13.34
N ARG A 107 -0.14 -5.72 -12.20
CA ARG A 107 -1.00 -6.75 -11.59
C ARG A 107 -2.47 -6.63 -11.97
N VAL A 108 -2.87 -5.51 -12.57
CA VAL A 108 -4.24 -5.27 -13.04
C VAL A 108 -4.36 -5.42 -14.55
N GLY A 109 -5.59 -5.57 -15.05
CA GLY A 109 -5.86 -5.77 -16.48
C GLY A 109 -5.63 -4.52 -17.32
N GLY A 110 -5.31 -4.70 -18.62
CA GLY A 110 -5.14 -3.59 -19.57
C GLY A 110 -6.35 -2.66 -19.67
N PRO A 111 -7.60 -3.17 -19.75
CA PRO A 111 -8.79 -2.33 -19.73
C PRO A 111 -8.87 -1.43 -18.50
N TYR A 112 -8.61 -1.97 -17.31
CA TYR A 112 -8.55 -1.19 -16.07
C TYR A 112 -7.54 -0.04 -16.13
N LEU A 113 -6.36 -0.27 -16.72
CA LEU A 113 -5.34 0.78 -16.87
C LEU A 113 -5.82 1.88 -17.82
N ASN A 114 -6.57 1.53 -18.88
CA ASN A 114 -7.14 2.51 -19.81
C ASN A 114 -8.20 3.38 -19.09
N ASP A 115 -9.08 2.75 -18.33
CA ASP A 115 -10.13 3.47 -17.60
C ASP A 115 -9.52 4.38 -16.54
N LEU A 116 -8.51 3.90 -15.82
CA LEU A 116 -7.76 4.68 -14.84
C LEU A 116 -7.06 5.90 -15.47
N TRP A 117 -6.41 5.72 -16.63
CA TRP A 117 -5.78 6.82 -17.36
C TRP A 117 -6.78 7.90 -17.72
N CYS A 118 -7.93 7.50 -18.27
CA CYS A 118 -9.01 8.42 -18.62
C CYS A 118 -9.59 9.11 -17.38
N GLU A 119 -9.79 8.37 -16.31
CA GLU A 119 -10.27 8.89 -15.03
C GLU A 119 -9.33 9.96 -14.48
N LEU A 120 -8.04 9.66 -14.35
CA LEU A 120 -7.07 10.56 -13.73
C LEU A 120 -6.87 11.86 -14.52
N LEU A 121 -6.93 11.79 -15.84
CA LEU A 121 -6.70 12.91 -16.73
C LEU A 121 -8.00 13.56 -17.24
N ASP A 122 -9.15 13.14 -16.71
CA ASP A 122 -10.49 13.63 -17.12
C ASP A 122 -10.70 13.55 -18.65
N LEU A 123 -10.21 12.46 -19.29
CA LEU A 123 -10.31 12.22 -20.73
C LEU A 123 -11.56 11.38 -21.06
N LYS A 124 -12.09 11.62 -22.24
CA LYS A 124 -13.08 10.72 -22.85
C LYS A 124 -12.36 9.59 -23.60
N ALA A 125 -13.02 8.47 -23.78
CA ALA A 125 -12.44 7.31 -24.47
C ALA A 125 -12.09 7.58 -25.95
N ASP A 126 -12.74 8.58 -26.57
CA ASP A 126 -12.49 8.99 -27.93
C ASP A 126 -11.38 10.04 -28.09
N ASP A 127 -10.88 10.59 -27.01
CA ASP A 127 -9.76 11.54 -27.02
C ASP A 127 -8.49 10.92 -27.63
N ALA A 128 -7.74 11.71 -28.37
CA ALA A 128 -6.50 11.26 -29.01
C ALA A 128 -5.48 10.72 -27.99
N LYS A 129 -5.37 11.35 -26.81
CA LYS A 129 -4.48 10.89 -25.72
C LYS A 129 -4.93 9.55 -25.12
N ALA A 130 -6.25 9.35 -24.97
CA ALA A 130 -6.81 8.10 -24.47
C ALA A 130 -6.56 6.95 -25.45
N LYS A 131 -6.79 7.19 -26.75
CA LYS A 131 -6.51 6.24 -27.83
C LYS A 131 -5.01 5.89 -27.93
N ALA A 132 -4.15 6.90 -27.84
CA ALA A 132 -2.69 6.67 -27.85
C ALA A 132 -2.26 5.78 -26.69
N PHE A 133 -2.73 6.05 -25.48
CA PHE A 133 -2.45 5.22 -24.30
C PHE A 133 -3.04 3.80 -24.45
N ALA A 134 -4.27 3.68 -24.95
CA ALA A 134 -4.93 2.39 -25.15
C ALA A 134 -4.16 1.46 -26.10
N ASN A 135 -3.39 2.02 -27.05
CA ASN A 135 -2.58 1.27 -28.00
C ASN A 135 -1.21 0.81 -27.45
N LEU A 136 -0.82 1.29 -26.27
CA LEU A 136 0.44 0.85 -25.65
C LEU A 136 0.35 -0.60 -25.17
N ARG A 137 1.51 -1.25 -25.07
CA ARG A 137 1.62 -2.55 -24.40
C ARG A 137 1.34 -2.40 -22.90
N LYS A 138 0.89 -3.47 -22.28
CA LYS A 138 0.53 -3.45 -20.84
C LYS A 138 1.67 -2.94 -19.94
N GLY A 139 2.91 -3.35 -20.22
CA GLY A 139 4.09 -2.88 -19.48
C GLY A 139 4.28 -1.38 -19.60
N ASP A 140 4.21 -0.85 -20.84
CA ASP A 140 4.37 0.58 -21.11
C ASP A 140 3.26 1.41 -20.43
N LYS A 141 2.01 0.88 -20.41
CA LYS A 141 0.90 1.51 -19.67
C LYS A 141 1.18 1.61 -18.18
N ALA A 142 1.75 0.54 -17.61
CA ALA A 142 2.10 0.50 -16.19
C ALA A 142 3.18 1.54 -15.85
N GLU A 143 4.18 1.69 -16.70
CA GLU A 143 5.25 2.67 -16.54
C GLU A 143 4.76 4.10 -16.71
N GLU A 144 3.91 4.36 -17.71
CA GLU A 144 3.34 5.69 -17.92
C GLU A 144 2.43 6.12 -16.75
N LEU A 145 1.65 5.19 -16.20
CA LEU A 145 0.88 5.45 -14.97
C LEU A 145 1.81 5.71 -13.78
N GLU A 146 2.84 4.90 -13.56
CA GLU A 146 3.80 5.14 -12.49
C GLU A 146 4.41 6.54 -12.56
N LYS A 147 4.80 7.00 -13.75
CA LYS A 147 5.31 8.37 -13.96
C LYS A 147 4.31 9.44 -13.51
N LEU A 148 3.00 9.24 -13.76
CA LEU A 148 1.98 10.17 -13.27
C LEU A 148 1.94 10.25 -11.74
N PHE A 149 2.25 9.16 -11.03
CA PHE A 149 2.19 9.13 -9.57
C PHE A 149 3.48 9.56 -8.89
N SER A 150 4.63 9.35 -9.54
CA SER A 150 5.96 9.56 -8.95
C SER A 150 6.71 10.77 -9.52
N ASP A 151 6.45 11.17 -10.77
CA ASP A 151 7.25 12.18 -11.47
C ASP A 151 6.47 13.47 -11.75
N PRO A 152 6.78 14.58 -11.05
CA PRO A 152 6.18 15.89 -11.32
C PRO A 152 6.47 16.45 -12.73
N GLU A 153 7.64 16.14 -13.30
CA GLU A 153 7.99 16.62 -14.64
C GLU A 153 7.21 15.86 -15.70
N ALA A 154 7.03 14.55 -15.56
CA ALA A 154 6.14 13.78 -16.43
C ALA A 154 4.71 14.33 -16.43
N ARG A 155 4.18 14.74 -15.26
CA ARG A 155 2.88 15.39 -15.17
C ARG A 155 2.81 16.70 -15.97
N LYS A 156 3.87 17.50 -15.95
CA LYS A 156 3.94 18.76 -16.74
C LYS A 156 3.94 18.46 -18.24
N VAL A 157 4.74 17.48 -18.68
CA VAL A 157 4.80 17.05 -20.09
C VAL A 157 3.42 16.57 -20.56
N GLN A 158 2.71 15.82 -19.72
CA GLN A 158 1.35 15.37 -20.00
C GLN A 158 0.29 16.49 -19.93
N GLY A 159 0.67 17.68 -19.50
CA GLY A 159 -0.26 18.81 -19.35
C GLY A 159 -1.25 18.64 -18.21
N VAL A 160 -0.85 17.94 -17.15
CA VAL A 160 -1.68 17.67 -15.97
C VAL A 160 -2.00 18.98 -15.25
N THR A 161 -3.27 19.29 -15.09
CA THR A 161 -3.74 20.46 -14.35
C THR A 161 -3.57 20.29 -12.85
N LYS A 162 -3.61 21.40 -12.08
CA LYS A 162 -3.55 21.34 -10.60
C LYS A 162 -4.68 20.46 -10.00
N LYS A 163 -5.88 20.49 -10.62
CA LYS A 163 -7.01 19.66 -10.18
C LYS A 163 -6.73 18.17 -10.39
N GLN A 164 -6.22 17.81 -11.57
CA GLN A 164 -5.85 16.43 -11.87
C GLN A 164 -4.68 15.96 -10.98
N ALA A 165 -3.68 16.79 -10.76
CA ALA A 165 -2.58 16.48 -9.85
C ALA A 165 -3.06 16.20 -8.41
N ALA A 166 -4.02 16.99 -7.91
CA ALA A 166 -4.65 16.73 -6.61
C ALA A 166 -5.44 15.42 -6.59
N LYS A 167 -6.13 15.08 -7.68
CA LYS A 167 -6.84 13.80 -7.86
C LYS A 167 -5.87 12.63 -7.85
N ILE A 168 -4.78 12.71 -8.61
CA ILE A 168 -3.70 11.71 -8.63
C ILE A 168 -3.08 11.53 -7.25
N GLY A 169 -2.80 12.62 -6.54
CA GLY A 169 -2.21 12.59 -5.20
C GLY A 169 -3.09 11.89 -4.15
N LYS A 170 -4.40 11.92 -4.32
CA LYS A 170 -5.37 11.30 -3.40
C LYS A 170 -5.89 9.94 -3.87
N TRP A 171 -5.56 9.55 -5.09
CA TRP A 171 -6.12 8.34 -5.66
C TRP A 171 -5.65 7.09 -4.92
N LEU A 172 -6.58 6.20 -4.66
CA LEU A 172 -6.37 4.87 -4.11
C LEU A 172 -7.20 3.84 -4.88
N PRO A 173 -6.72 2.61 -5.04
CA PRO A 173 -7.55 1.52 -5.55
C PRO A 173 -8.75 1.26 -4.64
N GLU A 174 -9.85 0.73 -5.21
CA GLU A 174 -11.11 0.54 -4.49
C GLU A 174 -10.95 -0.23 -3.17
N GLY A 175 -10.10 -1.25 -3.15
CA GLY A 175 -9.85 -2.03 -1.94
C GLY A 175 -9.00 -1.34 -0.87
N MET A 176 -8.57 -0.08 -1.11
CA MET A 176 -7.77 0.72 -0.18
C MET A 176 -8.46 2.04 0.24
N LYS A 177 -9.67 2.29 -0.28
CA LYS A 177 -10.51 3.44 0.10
C LYS A 177 -11.21 3.22 1.43
#